data_42ec5bf7132677dfe9fefefe1eab876f
#
_entry.id   42ec5bf7132677dfe9fefefe1eab876f
#
_cell.length_a   1.000
_cell.length_b   1.000
_cell.length_c   1.000
_cell.angle_alpha   90.00
_cell.angle_beta   90.00
_cell.angle_gamma   90.00
#
_symmetry.space_group_name_H-M   'P 1'
#
loop_
_entity.id
_entity.type
_entity.pdbx_description
1 polymer ?
#
loop_
_entity_poly.entity_id
_entity_poly.type
_entity_poly.pdbx_seq_one_letter_code
_entity_poly.pdbx_strand_id
1 'polypeptide(L)'
;METDGGGWTVFQRRQDGKVDFYRGWEDYVNGFGHFNTEFWLGNDKLYKLTSRGQYELRVNLEDFNGDKAYAKYSNFYIGDKSTNYKLTVNGYSGTAGDSLKRHNDHAFTTKDKDNDTHSSVNCAKNYKGAWWYYTCHASNLNGLCLCLKLLNKTKNKCNVCCFKQYRYFARPYAFNFKRSKLWVFKPAECPQGHQM
;
A
#
# COMPACT_ATOMS: atom_id res chain seq x y z
N MET A 1 7.84 -16.85 0.49
CA MET A 1 6.47 -16.98 0.99
C MET A 1 5.65 -17.70 -0.06
N GLU A 2 4.93 -18.73 0.35
CA GLU A 2 4.29 -19.71 -0.54
C GLU A 2 2.81 -19.43 -0.85
N THR A 3 2.39 -18.18 -0.84
CA THR A 3 1.05 -17.81 -1.26
C THR A 3 1.02 -17.75 -2.78
N ASP A 4 0.06 -18.38 -3.43
CA ASP A 4 -0.10 -18.39 -4.92
C ASP A 4 1.19 -18.79 -5.68
N GLY A 5 1.90 -19.82 -5.23
CA GLY A 5 3.09 -20.35 -5.91
C GLY A 5 4.43 -19.76 -5.47
N GLY A 6 4.47 -18.87 -4.47
CA GLY A 6 5.73 -18.34 -3.92
C GLY A 6 6.34 -17.18 -4.71
N GLY A 7 7.56 -16.80 -4.38
CA GLY A 7 8.33 -15.78 -5.14
C GLY A 7 7.96 -14.32 -4.85
N TRP A 8 7.13 -14.02 -3.86
CA TRP A 8 6.66 -12.68 -3.54
C TRP A 8 7.69 -11.85 -2.77
N THR A 9 8.00 -10.67 -3.27
CA THR A 9 8.82 -9.66 -2.58
C THR A 9 7.93 -8.69 -1.83
N VAL A 10 8.11 -8.58 -0.52
CA VAL A 10 7.39 -7.60 0.32
C VAL A 10 8.05 -6.23 0.17
N PHE A 11 7.30 -5.20 -0.15
CA PHE A 11 7.81 -3.83 -0.22
C PHE A 11 7.18 -2.89 0.83
N GLN A 12 6.10 -3.30 1.47
CA GLN A 12 5.49 -2.60 2.61
C GLN A 12 4.98 -3.60 3.63
N ARG A 13 5.21 -3.31 4.89
CA ARG A 13 4.58 -4.01 6.01
C ARG A 13 4.13 -3.04 7.08
N ARG A 14 2.88 -3.21 7.51
CA ARG A 14 2.31 -2.55 8.69
C ARG A 14 1.82 -3.62 9.66
N GLN A 15 2.12 -3.48 10.96
CA GLN A 15 1.71 -4.49 11.94
C GLN A 15 1.36 -3.95 13.33
N ASP A 16 2.06 -2.95 13.86
CA ASP A 16 1.88 -2.49 15.25
C ASP A 16 2.01 -0.97 15.44
N GLY A 17 2.29 -0.22 14.36
CA GLY A 17 2.38 1.24 14.37
C GLY A 17 3.59 1.83 15.08
N LYS A 18 4.62 1.04 15.35
CA LYS A 18 5.84 1.54 15.97
C LYS A 18 6.72 2.35 15.04
N VAL A 19 6.64 2.09 13.74
CA VAL A 19 7.33 2.87 12.72
C VAL A 19 6.43 4.00 12.24
N ASP A 20 6.93 5.23 12.33
CA ASP A 20 6.24 6.38 11.77
C ASP A 20 6.28 6.34 10.24
N PHE A 21 5.11 6.37 9.60
CA PHE A 21 4.94 6.45 8.15
C PHE A 21 4.55 7.86 7.67
N TYR A 22 4.37 8.83 8.58
CA TYR A 22 4.14 10.23 8.20
C TYR A 22 5.46 10.93 7.93
N ARG A 23 6.16 10.49 6.88
CA ARG A 23 7.50 10.91 6.49
C ARG A 23 7.51 11.75 5.23
N GLY A 24 8.66 12.38 4.95
CA GLY A 24 8.88 13.20 3.77
C GLY A 24 9.27 12.39 2.53
N TRP A 25 9.45 13.11 1.43
CA TRP A 25 9.73 12.56 0.12
C TRP A 25 10.98 11.68 0.07
N GLU A 26 12.09 12.19 0.59
CA GLU A 26 13.38 11.47 0.53
C GLU A 26 13.36 10.17 1.36
N ASP A 27 12.63 10.13 2.47
CA ASP A 27 12.42 8.89 3.22
C ASP A 27 11.67 7.87 2.35
N TYR A 28 10.62 8.29 1.64
CA TYR A 28 9.87 7.40 0.75
C TYR A 28 10.66 6.99 -0.49
N VAL A 29 11.53 7.83 -1.01
CA VAL A 29 12.45 7.49 -2.12
C VAL A 29 13.43 6.40 -1.69
N ASN A 30 14.07 6.57 -0.53
CA ASN A 30 15.15 5.69 -0.06
C ASN A 30 14.65 4.43 0.68
N GLY A 31 13.47 4.53 1.30
CA GLY A 31 12.91 3.52 2.18
C GLY A 31 13.27 3.74 3.64
N PHE A 32 12.48 3.15 4.54
CA PHE A 32 12.63 3.27 5.99
C PHE A 32 12.03 2.07 6.72
N GLY A 33 12.31 1.99 8.03
CA GLY A 33 11.86 0.89 8.89
C GLY A 33 12.81 -0.31 8.83
N HIS A 34 12.33 -1.46 9.29
CA HIS A 34 13.13 -2.67 9.39
C HIS A 34 12.37 -3.87 8.82
N PHE A 35 13.03 -4.70 8.00
CA PHE A 35 12.39 -5.81 7.26
C PHE A 35 11.69 -6.85 8.15
N ASN A 36 12.14 -7.01 9.39
CA ASN A 36 11.49 -7.94 10.34
C ASN A 36 10.26 -7.34 11.03
N THR A 37 10.04 -6.02 10.95
CA THR A 37 8.94 -5.31 11.59
C THR A 37 8.10 -4.57 10.54
N GLU A 38 7.95 -3.25 10.69
CA GLU A 38 7.27 -2.38 9.73
C GLU A 38 8.28 -1.67 8.85
N PHE A 39 8.01 -1.55 7.56
CA PHE A 39 8.90 -0.87 6.62
C PHE A 39 8.21 -0.44 5.34
N TRP A 40 8.84 0.50 4.66
CA TRP A 40 8.67 0.84 3.26
C TRP A 40 9.98 0.60 2.53
N LEU A 41 9.96 -0.15 1.43
CA LEU A 41 11.19 -0.55 0.70
C LEU A 41 11.95 0.63 0.09
N GLY A 42 11.22 1.65 -0.34
CA GLY A 42 11.70 2.80 -1.10
C GLY A 42 11.22 2.80 -2.54
N ASN A 43 10.75 3.97 -3.01
CA ASN A 43 10.20 4.11 -4.36
C ASN A 43 11.25 3.85 -5.44
N ASP A 44 12.50 4.26 -5.24
CA ASP A 44 13.60 3.97 -6.19
C ASP A 44 13.83 2.48 -6.37
N LYS A 45 13.83 1.72 -5.26
CA LYS A 45 14.00 0.27 -5.30
C LYS A 45 12.78 -0.41 -5.94
N LEU A 46 11.58 0.08 -5.62
CA LEU A 46 10.34 -0.45 -6.16
C LEU A 46 10.24 -0.19 -7.68
N TYR A 47 10.62 1.02 -8.14
CA TYR A 47 10.76 1.32 -9.56
C TYR A 47 11.75 0.37 -10.24
N LYS A 48 12.99 0.27 -9.73
CA LYS A 48 14.03 -0.62 -10.28
C LYS A 48 13.57 -2.07 -10.34
N LEU A 49 12.76 -2.51 -9.39
CA LEU A 49 12.18 -3.84 -9.38
C LEU A 49 11.13 -3.98 -10.50
N THR A 50 10.11 -3.11 -10.50
CA THR A 50 8.94 -3.24 -11.38
C THR A 50 9.23 -2.85 -12.84
N SER A 51 10.31 -2.11 -13.13
CA SER A 51 10.73 -1.77 -14.50
C SER A 51 11.35 -2.94 -15.27
N ARG A 52 11.63 -4.07 -14.62
CA ARG A 52 12.30 -5.23 -15.23
C ARG A 52 11.38 -6.24 -15.90
N GLY A 53 10.10 -5.94 -16.03
CA GLY A 53 9.10 -6.81 -16.66
C GLY A 53 7.71 -6.62 -16.10
N GLN A 54 6.83 -7.58 -16.34
CA GLN A 54 5.48 -7.56 -15.75
C GLN A 54 5.53 -8.03 -14.29
N TYR A 55 4.84 -7.29 -13.43
CA TYR A 55 4.72 -7.62 -12.02
C TYR A 55 3.25 -7.63 -11.60
N GLU A 56 2.92 -8.56 -10.72
CA GLU A 56 1.65 -8.58 -10.01
C GLU A 56 1.80 -7.90 -8.64
N LEU A 57 0.76 -7.24 -8.20
CA LEU A 57 0.64 -6.74 -6.83
C LEU A 57 -0.32 -7.60 -6.04
N ARG A 58 0.05 -7.94 -4.81
CA ARG A 58 -0.87 -8.50 -3.82
C ARG A 58 -0.88 -7.66 -2.56
N VAL A 59 -2.06 -7.27 -2.12
CA VAL A 59 -2.33 -6.56 -0.86
C VAL A 59 -3.03 -7.53 0.07
N ASN A 60 -2.41 -7.91 1.18
CA ASN A 60 -3.05 -8.69 2.23
C ASN A 60 -3.43 -7.77 3.39
N LEU A 61 -4.65 -7.91 3.86
CA LEU A 61 -5.24 -7.15 4.94
C LEU A 61 -5.71 -8.09 6.04
N GLU A 62 -5.53 -7.68 7.30
CA GLU A 62 -6.05 -8.39 8.47
C GLU A 62 -6.68 -7.35 9.42
N ASP A 63 -7.91 -7.58 9.85
CA ASP A 63 -8.60 -6.72 10.79
C ASP A 63 -8.32 -7.12 12.26
N PHE A 64 -8.99 -6.44 13.20
CA PHE A 64 -8.81 -6.68 14.64
C PHE A 64 -9.41 -7.99 15.14
N ASN A 65 -10.38 -8.54 14.42
CA ASN A 65 -11.00 -9.83 14.75
C ASN A 65 -10.17 -11.00 14.20
N GLY A 66 -9.16 -10.71 13.36
CA GLY A 66 -8.36 -11.71 12.67
C GLY A 66 -8.92 -12.07 11.29
N ASP A 67 -9.99 -11.41 10.85
CA ASP A 67 -10.54 -11.60 9.53
C ASP A 67 -9.55 -11.11 8.46
N LYS A 68 -9.42 -11.89 7.39
CA LYS A 68 -8.44 -11.64 6.33
C LYS A 68 -9.13 -11.36 5.00
N ALA A 69 -8.58 -10.39 4.29
CA ALA A 69 -8.99 -10.07 2.93
C ALA A 69 -7.75 -9.79 2.06
N TYR A 70 -7.90 -9.91 0.75
CA TYR A 70 -6.82 -9.57 -0.17
C TYR A 70 -7.35 -8.87 -1.42
N ALA A 71 -6.49 -8.04 -2.01
CA ALA A 71 -6.64 -7.53 -3.37
C ALA A 71 -5.40 -7.94 -4.18
N LYS A 72 -5.61 -8.46 -5.38
CA LYS A 72 -4.56 -8.84 -6.32
C LYS A 72 -4.77 -8.06 -7.62
N TYR A 73 -3.67 -7.64 -8.22
CA TYR A 73 -3.63 -6.92 -9.49
C TYR A 73 -2.64 -7.62 -10.41
N SER A 74 -3.07 -7.99 -11.61
CA SER A 74 -2.23 -8.72 -12.57
C SER A 74 -1.19 -7.84 -13.25
N ASN A 75 -1.31 -6.52 -13.12
CA ASN A 75 -0.32 -5.58 -13.61
C ASN A 75 -0.06 -4.51 -12.54
N PHE A 76 1.20 -4.36 -12.16
CA PHE A 76 1.67 -3.35 -11.21
C PHE A 76 3.03 -2.81 -11.62
N TYR A 77 3.10 -1.50 -11.73
CA TYR A 77 4.32 -0.77 -12.07
C TYR A 77 4.28 0.61 -11.43
N ILE A 78 5.43 1.14 -11.03
CA ILE A 78 5.57 2.56 -10.72
C ILE A 78 6.59 3.19 -11.67
N GLY A 79 6.31 4.40 -12.13
CA GLY A 79 7.24 5.20 -12.95
C GLY A 79 8.50 5.59 -12.19
N ASP A 80 9.43 6.20 -12.87
CA ASP A 80 10.67 6.72 -12.30
C ASP A 80 10.47 8.04 -11.52
N LYS A 81 11.56 8.60 -11.01
CA LYS A 81 11.57 9.86 -10.25
C LYS A 81 11.06 11.04 -11.08
N SER A 82 11.25 11.06 -12.41
CA SER A 82 10.79 12.14 -13.31
C SER A 82 9.26 12.17 -13.40
N THR A 83 8.61 11.02 -13.26
CA THR A 83 7.15 10.86 -13.22
C THR A 83 6.56 10.99 -11.81
N ASN A 84 7.39 11.34 -10.81
CA ASN A 84 7.05 11.27 -9.39
C ASN A 84 6.52 9.90 -8.97
N TYR A 85 7.14 8.82 -9.47
CA TYR A 85 6.77 7.42 -9.18
C TYR A 85 5.30 7.13 -9.47
N LYS A 86 4.79 7.57 -10.60
CA LYS A 86 3.41 7.42 -11.03
C LYS A 86 2.98 5.94 -11.01
N LEU A 87 1.81 5.66 -10.42
CA LEU A 87 1.27 4.32 -10.29
C LEU A 87 0.61 3.86 -11.59
N THR A 88 0.91 2.63 -12.00
CA THR A 88 0.11 1.86 -12.97
C THR A 88 -0.35 0.58 -12.31
N VAL A 89 -1.66 0.39 -12.19
CA VAL A 89 -2.26 -0.78 -11.55
C VAL A 89 -3.58 -1.16 -12.23
N ASN A 90 -3.72 -2.43 -12.63
CA ASN A 90 -4.96 -2.95 -13.23
C ASN A 90 -5.09 -4.47 -13.08
N GLY A 91 -6.19 -5.06 -13.60
CA GLY A 91 -6.43 -6.50 -13.53
C GLY A 91 -6.77 -6.98 -12.12
N TYR A 92 -7.68 -6.26 -11.44
CA TYR A 92 -8.11 -6.57 -10.08
C TYR A 92 -8.78 -7.94 -9.95
N SER A 93 -8.44 -8.65 -8.86
CA SER A 93 -9.18 -9.80 -8.31
C SER A 93 -9.02 -9.84 -6.79
N GLY A 94 -9.90 -10.55 -6.09
CA GLY A 94 -9.77 -10.72 -4.64
C GLY A 94 -11.03 -10.42 -3.85
N THR A 95 -10.90 -10.40 -2.51
CA THR A 95 -12.01 -10.25 -1.55
C THR A 95 -12.09 -8.89 -0.89
N ALA A 96 -11.07 -8.03 -1.07
CA ALA A 96 -10.93 -6.76 -0.36
C ALA A 96 -11.54 -5.55 -1.08
N GLY A 97 -12.10 -5.71 -2.28
CA GLY A 97 -12.56 -4.61 -3.13
C GLY A 97 -11.43 -3.88 -3.87
N ASP A 98 -11.77 -3.22 -4.98
CA ASP A 98 -10.82 -2.53 -5.86
C ASP A 98 -10.63 -1.06 -5.46
N SER A 99 -9.91 -0.82 -4.38
CA SER A 99 -9.66 0.55 -3.93
C SER A 99 -8.49 1.22 -4.67
N LEU A 100 -7.55 0.45 -5.26
CA LEU A 100 -6.43 1.05 -5.99
C LEU A 100 -6.81 1.56 -7.38
N LYS A 101 -7.92 1.11 -7.95
CA LYS A 101 -8.42 1.60 -9.25
C LYS A 101 -8.44 3.13 -9.34
N ARG A 102 -8.86 3.81 -8.26
CA ARG A 102 -8.92 5.28 -8.21
C ARG A 102 -7.56 5.93 -8.01
N HIS A 103 -6.53 5.18 -7.66
CA HIS A 103 -5.16 5.65 -7.50
C HIS A 103 -4.31 5.41 -8.77
N ASN A 104 -4.85 4.65 -9.73
CA ASN A 104 -4.18 4.42 -11.00
C ASN A 104 -3.90 5.76 -11.72
N ASP A 105 -2.75 5.86 -12.37
CA ASP A 105 -2.27 7.04 -13.08
C ASP A 105 -1.98 8.29 -12.22
N HIS A 106 -1.96 8.16 -10.90
CA HIS A 106 -1.59 9.27 -10.01
C HIS A 106 -0.14 9.18 -9.54
N ALA A 107 0.47 10.37 -9.36
CA ALA A 107 1.81 10.52 -8.83
C ALA A 107 1.86 10.25 -7.31
N PHE A 108 3.02 9.87 -6.80
CA PHE A 108 3.22 9.69 -5.36
C PHE A 108 3.32 11.05 -4.67
N THR A 109 2.59 11.23 -3.57
CA THR A 109 2.52 12.48 -2.80
C THR A 109 2.94 12.24 -1.36
N THR A 110 3.72 13.17 -0.82
CA THR A 110 4.14 13.23 0.58
C THR A 110 3.78 14.57 1.20
N LYS A 111 3.93 14.71 2.53
CA LYS A 111 3.62 15.95 3.25
C LYS A 111 4.41 17.15 2.78
N ASP A 112 5.62 16.96 2.28
CA ASP A 112 6.56 17.98 1.81
C ASP A 112 6.64 18.08 0.28
N LYS A 113 6.04 17.15 -0.47
CA LYS A 113 5.95 17.19 -1.92
C LYS A 113 4.56 16.82 -2.38
N ASP A 114 3.82 17.82 -2.80
CA ASP A 114 2.44 17.72 -3.26
C ASP A 114 2.40 17.43 -4.76
N ASN A 115 1.96 16.27 -5.15
CA ASN A 115 1.78 15.82 -6.53
C ASN A 115 0.37 15.27 -6.75
N ASP A 116 -0.55 15.46 -5.79
CA ASP A 116 -1.93 14.99 -5.93
C ASP A 116 -2.78 15.92 -6.81
N THR A 117 -3.99 15.52 -7.12
CA THR A 117 -4.87 16.28 -8.02
C THR A 117 -5.91 17.12 -7.28
N HIS A 118 -5.79 17.25 -5.96
CA HIS A 118 -6.69 18.10 -5.18
C HIS A 118 -6.27 19.57 -5.31
N SER A 119 -7.22 20.44 -5.66
CA SER A 119 -6.95 21.84 -6.03
C SER A 119 -6.51 22.76 -4.87
N SER A 120 -6.73 22.37 -3.62
CA SER A 120 -6.59 23.29 -2.48
C SER A 120 -5.91 22.72 -1.24
N VAL A 121 -5.70 21.39 -1.17
CA VAL A 121 -5.09 20.76 0.00
C VAL A 121 -4.15 19.65 -0.42
N ASN A 122 -3.03 19.51 0.29
CA ASN A 122 -2.16 18.35 0.19
C ASN A 122 -2.80 17.17 0.96
N CYS A 123 -3.19 16.12 0.23
CA CYS A 123 -3.85 14.95 0.79
C CYS A 123 -2.98 14.20 1.80
N ALA A 124 -1.65 14.17 1.60
CA ALA A 124 -0.72 13.55 2.54
C ALA A 124 -0.68 14.29 3.88
N LYS A 125 -0.79 15.64 3.87
CA LYS A 125 -0.91 16.43 5.12
C LYS A 125 -2.23 16.17 5.83
N ASN A 126 -3.34 16.14 5.07
CA ASN A 126 -4.67 15.93 5.64
C ASN A 126 -4.84 14.54 6.27
N TYR A 127 -4.37 13.51 5.56
CA TYR A 127 -4.59 12.11 5.94
C TYR A 127 -3.36 11.44 6.56
N LYS A 128 -2.33 12.26 6.92
CA LYS A 128 -1.16 11.83 7.69
C LYS A 128 -0.49 10.55 7.14
N GLY A 129 -0.26 10.55 5.83
CA GLY A 129 0.36 9.44 5.13
C GLY A 129 1.15 9.90 3.93
N ALA A 130 1.48 8.97 3.03
CA ALA A 130 2.02 9.21 1.71
C ALA A 130 1.54 8.10 0.78
N TRP A 131 1.01 8.46 -0.37
CA TRP A 131 0.36 7.52 -1.28
C TRP A 131 0.23 8.12 -2.68
N TRP A 132 -0.29 7.36 -3.62
CA TRP A 132 -0.70 7.85 -4.95
C TRP A 132 -2.08 8.50 -4.86
N TYR A 133 -2.13 9.66 -4.20
CA TYR A 133 -3.39 10.36 -3.97
C TYR A 133 -3.95 10.99 -5.26
N TYR A 134 -5.29 10.99 -5.36
CA TYR A 134 -6.03 11.79 -6.33
C TYR A 134 -6.70 12.99 -5.63
N THR A 135 -8.02 13.04 -5.48
CA THR A 135 -8.75 14.07 -4.69
C THR A 135 -9.36 13.54 -3.36
N CYS A 136 -8.79 12.86 -2.53
CA CYS A 136 -7.62 12.37 -1.98
C CYS A 136 -7.45 10.86 -2.13
N HIS A 137 -8.32 9.99 -1.53
CA HIS A 137 -8.06 8.56 -1.52
C HIS A 137 -9.30 7.66 -1.39
N ALA A 138 -9.21 6.47 -1.97
CA ALA A 138 -10.03 5.31 -1.67
C ALA A 138 -9.25 4.27 -0.83
N SER A 139 -7.91 4.34 -0.83
CA SER A 139 -7.01 3.60 0.06
C SER A 139 -5.87 4.48 0.55
N ASN A 140 -5.38 4.25 1.78
CA ASN A 140 -4.26 4.99 2.38
C ASN A 140 -3.47 4.09 3.33
N LEU A 141 -2.78 3.06 2.77
CA LEU A 141 -2.12 2.03 3.58
C LEU A 141 -0.85 2.51 4.29
N ASN A 142 -0.34 3.68 3.93
CA ASN A 142 0.75 4.39 4.62
C ASN A 142 0.22 5.47 5.59
N GLY A 143 -1.08 5.55 5.81
CA GLY A 143 -1.67 6.50 6.74
C GLY A 143 -1.29 6.25 8.20
N LEU A 144 -1.62 7.21 9.06
CA LEU A 144 -1.35 7.14 10.47
C LEU A 144 -2.06 5.96 11.12
N CYS A 145 -1.35 5.20 11.93
CA CYS A 145 -1.94 4.23 12.84
C CYS A 145 -2.64 4.98 13.98
N LEU A 146 -3.96 4.92 14.00
CA LEU A 146 -4.75 5.52 15.07
C LEU A 146 -4.98 4.48 16.16
N CYS A 147 -4.54 4.80 17.37
CA CYS A 147 -4.92 4.07 18.57
C CYS A 147 -6.39 4.43 18.91
N LEU A 148 -7.35 3.55 18.61
CA LEU A 148 -8.67 3.69 19.21
C LEU A 148 -8.52 3.40 20.70
N LYS A 149 -8.52 4.45 21.51
CA LYS A 149 -8.82 4.34 22.93
C LYS A 149 -10.28 3.85 23.03
N LEU A 150 -10.47 2.54 23.03
CA LEU A 150 -11.73 1.97 23.46
C LEU A 150 -11.99 2.47 24.88
N LEU A 151 -13.16 3.02 25.09
CA LEU A 151 -13.68 3.61 26.33
C LEU A 151 -13.85 2.57 27.47
N ASN A 152 -12.83 1.74 27.73
CA ASN A 152 -12.80 0.89 28.91
C ASN A 152 -11.49 1.07 29.65
N LYS A 153 -11.61 1.60 30.88
CA LYS A 153 -10.63 2.09 31.83
C LYS A 153 -9.59 1.07 32.34
N THR A 154 -9.26 0.00 31.63
CA THR A 154 -8.28 -0.97 32.11
C THR A 154 -7.34 -1.42 30.99
N LYS A 155 -6.08 -1.01 31.17
CA LYS A 155 -4.85 -1.41 30.45
C LYS A 155 -4.45 -0.56 29.24
N ASN A 156 -3.43 0.27 29.49
CA ASN A 156 -2.59 1.00 28.53
C ASN A 156 -1.82 0.05 27.60
N LYS A 157 -2.46 -0.59 26.63
CA LYS A 157 -1.78 -1.24 25.51
C LYS A 157 -2.37 -0.73 24.21
N CYS A 158 -1.74 0.32 23.65
CA CYS A 158 -1.93 0.71 22.27
C CYS A 158 -1.22 -0.30 21.36
N ASN A 159 -1.84 -1.45 21.12
CA ASN A 159 -1.31 -2.48 20.22
C ASN A 159 -2.08 -2.51 18.89
N VAL A 160 -2.58 -1.36 18.41
CA VAL A 160 -3.63 -1.36 17.40
C VAL A 160 -3.40 -0.29 16.35
N CYS A 161 -2.93 -0.69 15.17
CA CYS A 161 -2.94 0.15 13.99
C CYS A 161 -4.33 0.14 13.35
N CYS A 162 -5.08 1.24 13.48
CA CYS A 162 -6.35 1.43 12.80
C CYS A 162 -6.12 2.23 11.52
N PHE A 163 -6.14 1.59 10.39
CA PHE A 163 -6.31 2.28 9.12
C PHE A 163 -7.78 2.59 8.94
N LYS A 164 -8.19 3.82 9.25
CA LYS A 164 -9.54 4.27 8.90
C LYS A 164 -9.61 4.42 7.39
N GLN A 165 -10.00 3.36 6.73
CA GLN A 165 -10.19 3.33 5.29
C GLN A 165 -11.65 3.56 4.98
N TYR A 166 -11.95 4.68 4.32
CA TYR A 166 -13.30 5.02 3.92
C TYR A 166 -13.80 4.07 2.83
N ARG A 167 -14.90 3.38 3.13
CA ARG A 167 -16.01 2.85 2.30
C ARG A 167 -15.76 1.93 1.09
N TYR A 168 -14.56 1.60 0.63
CA TYR A 168 -14.44 0.90 -0.67
C TYR A 168 -13.74 -0.46 -0.66
N PHE A 169 -13.15 -0.92 0.44
CA PHE A 169 -12.81 -2.32 0.59
C PHE A 169 -13.98 -3.09 1.23
N ALA A 170 -14.69 -3.81 0.41
CA ALA A 170 -15.73 -4.82 0.64
C ALA A 170 -16.62 -4.69 1.89
N ARG A 171 -17.88 -4.30 1.65
CA ARG A 171 -19.08 -4.27 2.49
C ARG A 171 -19.36 -2.95 3.23
N PRO A 172 -20.64 -2.69 3.65
CA PRO A 172 -21.10 -1.38 4.10
C PRO A 172 -20.56 -0.91 5.46
N TYR A 173 -19.55 -1.56 5.99
CA TYR A 173 -18.95 -1.21 7.27
C TYR A 173 -17.48 -0.81 7.07
N ALA A 174 -17.07 0.30 7.69
CA ALA A 174 -15.69 0.76 7.69
C ALA A 174 -14.79 -0.29 8.39
N PHE A 175 -14.02 -1.06 7.62
CA PHE A 175 -13.03 -1.98 8.19
C PHE A 175 -11.83 -1.18 8.72
N ASN A 176 -11.52 -1.38 9.99
CA ASN A 176 -10.27 -0.94 10.59
C ASN A 176 -9.27 -2.08 10.48
N PHE A 177 -8.24 -1.94 9.64
CA PHE A 177 -7.23 -2.97 9.48
C PHE A 177 -6.15 -2.86 10.55
N LYS A 178 -5.80 -3.98 11.14
CA LYS A 178 -4.70 -4.13 12.11
C LYS A 178 -3.35 -4.26 11.40
N ARG A 179 -3.34 -4.93 10.24
CA ARG A 179 -2.12 -5.24 9.49
C ARG A 179 -2.34 -5.09 8.01
N SER A 180 -1.31 -4.65 7.31
CA SER A 180 -1.24 -4.72 5.85
C SER A 180 0.14 -5.17 5.39
N LYS A 181 0.19 -5.87 4.25
CA LYS A 181 1.41 -6.19 3.52
C LYS A 181 1.14 -6.00 2.03
N LEU A 182 2.04 -5.33 1.36
CA LEU A 182 2.05 -5.17 -0.09
C LEU A 182 3.21 -5.96 -0.68
N TRP A 183 2.92 -6.79 -1.66
CA TRP A 183 3.87 -7.70 -2.29
C TRP A 183 3.84 -7.54 -3.78
N VAL A 184 4.99 -7.66 -4.42
CA VAL A 184 5.12 -7.76 -5.88
C VAL A 184 5.71 -9.11 -6.26
N PHE A 185 5.25 -9.64 -7.39
CA PHE A 185 5.69 -10.90 -7.95
C PHE A 185 5.92 -10.73 -9.46
N LYS A 186 7.05 -11.24 -9.96
CA LYS A 186 7.28 -11.39 -11.39
C LYS A 186 6.82 -12.80 -11.80
N PRO A 187 5.75 -12.96 -12.58
CA PRO A 187 5.37 -14.26 -13.12
C PRO A 187 6.53 -14.83 -13.93
N ALA A 188 6.74 -16.15 -13.85
CA ALA A 188 7.67 -16.82 -14.75
C ALA A 188 7.20 -16.56 -16.19
N GLU A 189 8.11 -16.11 -17.05
CA GLU A 189 7.85 -16.00 -18.47
C GLU A 189 7.52 -17.41 -18.98
N CYS A 190 6.32 -17.58 -19.55
CA CYS A 190 5.97 -18.83 -20.23
C CYS A 190 7.00 -19.01 -21.35
N PRO A 191 7.76 -20.13 -21.40
CA PRO A 191 8.65 -20.37 -22.54
C PRO A 191 7.78 -20.33 -23.79
N GLN A 192 8.09 -19.43 -24.70
CA GLN A 192 7.40 -19.39 -26.02
C GLN A 192 7.61 -20.75 -26.63
N GLY A 193 6.54 -21.53 -26.73
CA GLY A 193 6.55 -22.82 -27.36
C GLY A 193 7.13 -22.67 -28.76
N HIS A 194 8.16 -23.45 -29.07
CA HIS A 194 8.56 -23.68 -30.44
C HIS A 194 7.32 -24.16 -31.20
N GLN A 195 6.80 -23.32 -32.08
CA GLN A 195 5.91 -23.78 -33.14
C GLN A 195 6.73 -24.74 -34.00
N MET A 196 6.33 -26.01 -33.94
CA MET A 196 6.71 -26.98 -34.99
C MET A 196 5.87 -26.72 -36.22
#